data_d95c653281b9483b30471a68a5dbc152
#
_entry.id   d95c653281b9483b30471a68a5dbc152
#
_cell.length_a   1.000
_cell.length_b   1.000
_cell.length_c   1.000
_cell.angle_alpha   90.00
_cell.angle_beta   90.00
_cell.angle_gamma   90.00
#
_symmetry.space_group_name_H-M   'P 1'
#
loop_
_entity.id
_entity.type
_entity.pdbx_description
1 polymer ?
#
loop_
_entity_poly.entity_id
_entity_poly.type
_entity_poly.pdbx_seq_one_letter_code
_entity_poly.pdbx_strand_id
1 'polypeptide(L)'
;MIRIFPSVFASALLTVTSLPLSRASNSAELGFELSRQLCSRCHVIGEYNRMGGIGNSPSFTWMVKSSDWRERFLTFYSRRPHPVFTRVPGYALWSDAPPYYPPFEITLDEIDLIVAYVETLRNSQ
;
A
#
# COMPACT_ATOMS: atom_id res chain seq x y z
N MET A 1 -49.84 -51.58 -20.53
CA MET A 1 -48.74 -50.85 -21.19
C MET A 1 -48.37 -49.64 -20.32
N ILE A 2 -47.31 -49.75 -19.52
CA ILE A 2 -46.86 -48.69 -18.60
C ILE A 2 -45.72 -47.96 -19.32
N ARG A 3 -45.90 -46.66 -19.61
CA ARG A 3 -44.83 -45.81 -20.15
C ARG A 3 -44.07 -45.18 -19.02
N ILE A 4 -42.80 -45.54 -18.87
CA ILE A 4 -41.85 -44.95 -17.95
C ILE A 4 -41.19 -43.76 -18.68
N PHE A 5 -41.39 -42.53 -18.15
CA PHE A 5 -40.65 -41.34 -18.60
C PHE A 5 -39.35 -41.22 -17.81
N PRO A 6 -38.20 -41.06 -18.45
CA PRO A 6 -36.96 -40.78 -17.72
C PRO A 6 -36.91 -39.31 -17.30
N SER A 7 -36.83 -39.07 -15.98
CA SER A 7 -36.57 -37.77 -15.40
C SER A 7 -35.10 -37.40 -15.62
N VAL A 8 -34.85 -36.37 -16.44
CA VAL A 8 -33.53 -35.78 -16.63
C VAL A 8 -33.30 -34.81 -15.48
N PHE A 9 -32.46 -35.19 -14.51
CA PHE A 9 -31.96 -34.28 -13.50
C PHE A 9 -30.86 -33.42 -14.10
N ALA A 10 -31.17 -32.14 -14.38
CA ALA A 10 -30.17 -31.13 -14.76
C ALA A 10 -29.42 -30.70 -13.50
N SER A 11 -28.21 -31.20 -13.31
CA SER A 11 -27.29 -30.71 -12.27
C SER A 11 -26.75 -29.34 -12.67
N ALA A 12 -27.26 -28.29 -12.05
CA ALA A 12 -26.69 -26.94 -12.19
C ALA A 12 -25.36 -26.88 -11.38
N LEU A 13 -24.23 -26.83 -12.09
CA LEU A 13 -22.93 -26.50 -11.49
C LEU A 13 -22.92 -25.02 -11.11
N LEU A 14 -23.04 -24.73 -9.83
CA LEU A 14 -22.75 -23.40 -9.28
C LEU A 14 -21.22 -23.19 -9.26
N THR A 15 -20.70 -22.49 -10.24
CA THR A 15 -19.32 -22.01 -10.21
C THR A 15 -19.22 -20.85 -9.23
N VAL A 16 -18.70 -21.14 -8.04
CA VAL A 16 -18.36 -20.10 -7.06
C VAL A 16 -17.08 -19.41 -7.55
N THR A 17 -17.23 -18.25 -8.20
CA THR A 17 -16.12 -17.36 -8.50
C THR A 17 -15.67 -16.71 -7.20
N SER A 18 -14.58 -17.19 -6.62
CA SER A 18 -13.92 -16.56 -5.46
C SER A 18 -13.35 -15.21 -5.87
N LEU A 19 -13.90 -14.14 -5.28
CA LEU A 19 -13.58 -12.75 -5.56
C LEU A 19 -12.15 -12.38 -5.12
N PRO A 20 -11.47 -11.48 -5.84
CA PRO A 20 -10.10 -11.02 -5.53
C PRO A 20 -9.99 -10.10 -4.30
N LEU A 21 -11.04 -9.95 -3.50
CA LEU A 21 -11.10 -9.07 -2.32
C LEU A 21 -10.05 -9.44 -1.25
N SER A 22 -9.78 -10.73 -1.06
CA SER A 22 -8.84 -11.22 -0.04
C SER A 22 -7.39 -10.78 -0.29
N ARG A 23 -6.99 -10.64 -1.55
CA ARG A 23 -5.61 -10.26 -1.89
C ARG A 23 -5.37 -8.75 -1.72
N ALA A 24 -6.35 -7.94 -2.04
CA ALA A 24 -6.27 -6.49 -1.88
C ALA A 24 -6.21 -6.08 -0.40
N SER A 25 -7.00 -6.72 0.46
CA SER A 25 -6.98 -6.47 1.91
C SER A 25 -5.63 -6.87 2.54
N ASN A 26 -5.05 -7.99 2.12
CA ASN A 26 -3.72 -8.42 2.59
C ASN A 26 -2.61 -7.45 2.16
N SER A 27 -2.65 -6.95 0.92
CA SER A 27 -1.65 -5.99 0.44
C SER A 27 -1.72 -4.66 1.19
N ALA A 28 -2.93 -4.16 1.50
CA ALA A 28 -3.11 -2.95 2.29
C ALA A 28 -2.63 -3.11 3.74
N GLU A 29 -2.85 -4.27 4.36
CA GLU A 29 -2.37 -4.57 5.70
C GLU A 29 -0.83 -4.63 5.76
N LEU A 30 -0.20 -5.31 4.82
CA LEU A 30 1.26 -5.32 4.69
C LEU A 30 1.82 -3.91 4.44
N GLY A 31 1.15 -3.13 3.61
CA GLY A 31 1.53 -1.74 3.33
C GLY A 31 1.38 -0.84 4.55
N PHE A 32 0.36 -1.05 5.38
CA PHE A 32 0.23 -0.37 6.68
C PHE A 32 1.41 -0.70 7.58
N GLU A 33 1.76 -1.98 7.71
CA GLU A 33 2.86 -2.41 8.57
C GLU A 33 4.21 -1.84 8.14
N LEU A 34 4.51 -1.83 6.81
CA LEU A 34 5.68 -1.18 6.26
C LEU A 34 5.68 0.34 6.55
N SER A 35 4.54 1.00 6.37
CA SER A 35 4.39 2.43 6.66
C SER A 35 4.63 2.73 8.14
N ARG A 36 4.11 1.89 9.02
CA ARG A 36 4.30 1.99 10.48
C ARG A 36 5.78 1.88 10.84
N GLN A 37 6.50 0.93 10.26
CA GLN A 37 7.91 0.67 10.57
C GLN A 37 8.84 1.74 9.99
N LEU A 38 8.62 2.13 8.73
CA LEU A 38 9.58 2.96 8.00
C LEU A 38 9.24 4.45 7.99
N CYS A 39 7.97 4.83 8.14
CA CYS A 39 7.50 6.19 7.92
C CYS A 39 6.99 6.90 9.18
N SER A 40 6.53 6.17 10.20
CA SER A 40 5.81 6.73 11.35
C SER A 40 6.64 7.67 12.22
N ARG A 41 7.95 7.61 12.14
CA ARG A 41 8.82 8.53 12.88
C ARG A 41 8.67 9.98 12.39
N CYS A 42 8.45 10.17 11.09
CA CYS A 42 8.34 11.48 10.49
C CYS A 42 6.92 11.83 10.06
N HIS A 43 6.12 10.84 9.69
CA HIS A 43 4.75 11.04 9.19
C HIS A 43 3.70 10.52 10.16
N VAL A 44 2.55 11.15 10.19
CA VAL A 44 1.34 10.58 10.78
C VAL A 44 0.75 9.56 9.80
N ILE A 45 0.62 8.31 10.27
CA ILE A 45 0.13 7.17 9.48
C ILE A 45 -1.33 6.89 9.87
N GLY A 46 -2.27 7.54 9.21
CA GLY A 46 -3.69 7.39 9.52
C GLY A 46 -4.01 7.56 11.01
N GLU A 47 -4.71 6.60 11.58
CA GLU A 47 -5.10 6.61 13.00
C GLU A 47 -4.00 6.08 13.95
N TYR A 48 -2.96 5.45 13.41
CA TYR A 48 -1.95 4.74 14.22
C TYR A 48 -1.18 5.67 15.18
N ASN A 49 -0.73 6.82 14.69
CA ASN A 49 0.09 7.74 15.46
C ASN A 49 -0.37 9.20 15.30
N ARG A 50 -1.65 9.46 15.56
CA ARG A 50 -2.30 10.78 15.35
C ARG A 50 -1.58 11.95 16.00
N MET A 51 -0.89 11.71 17.12
CA MET A 51 -0.10 12.70 17.85
C MET A 51 1.41 12.59 17.55
N GLY A 52 1.77 11.74 16.58
CA GLY A 52 3.16 11.49 16.17
C GLY A 52 3.60 12.35 14.98
N GLY A 53 4.67 11.88 14.34
CA GLY A 53 5.28 12.59 13.23
C GLY A 53 6.12 13.79 13.68
N ILE A 54 6.62 14.55 12.70
CA ILE A 54 7.34 15.80 12.93
C ILE A 54 6.60 16.95 12.23
N GLY A 55 6.66 18.15 12.79
CA GLY A 55 5.78 19.27 12.43
C GLY A 55 5.83 19.75 10.99
N ASN A 56 6.89 19.44 10.25
CA ASN A 56 7.05 19.80 8.83
C ASN A 56 6.84 18.63 7.86
N SER A 57 6.48 17.44 8.37
CA SER A 57 6.16 16.29 7.53
C SER A 57 4.65 16.13 7.41
N PRO A 58 4.09 16.09 6.18
CA PRO A 58 2.65 15.95 6.00
C PRO A 58 2.18 14.57 6.42
N SER A 59 0.97 14.49 6.99
CA SER A 59 0.33 13.20 7.27
C SER A 59 -0.06 12.47 5.98
N PHE A 60 -0.10 11.14 6.01
CA PHE A 60 -0.57 10.34 4.88
C PHE A 60 -2.00 10.71 4.47
N THR A 61 -2.88 10.91 5.45
CA THR A 61 -4.26 11.35 5.22
C THR A 61 -4.35 12.71 4.51
N TRP A 62 -3.42 13.61 4.76
CA TRP A 62 -3.36 14.88 4.04
C TRP A 62 -2.80 14.71 2.62
N MET A 63 -1.74 13.91 2.47
CA MET A 63 -1.09 13.71 1.17
C MET A 63 -2.00 13.06 0.13
N VAL A 64 -2.90 12.15 0.55
CA VAL A 64 -3.82 11.48 -0.39
C VAL A 64 -4.91 12.39 -0.97
N LYS A 65 -5.05 13.62 -0.46
CA LYS A 65 -5.99 14.61 -1.02
C LYS A 65 -5.48 15.23 -2.33
N SER A 66 -4.17 15.20 -2.56
CA SER A 66 -3.56 15.71 -3.79
C SER A 66 -3.95 14.84 -5.00
N SER A 67 -4.09 15.44 -6.17
CA SER A 67 -4.36 14.72 -7.42
C SER A 67 -3.19 13.81 -7.85
N ASP A 68 -1.97 14.16 -7.49
CA ASP A 68 -0.73 13.43 -7.81
C ASP A 68 -0.24 12.52 -6.65
N TRP A 69 -1.11 12.23 -5.69
CA TRP A 69 -0.77 11.46 -4.49
C TRP A 69 -0.07 10.14 -4.82
N ARG A 70 -0.60 9.40 -5.80
CA ARG A 70 -0.08 8.08 -6.18
C ARG A 70 1.36 8.17 -6.67
N GLU A 71 1.64 9.12 -7.56
CA GLU A 71 2.99 9.35 -8.07
C GLU A 71 3.94 9.75 -6.93
N ARG A 72 3.49 10.58 -6.00
CA ARG A 72 4.29 10.99 -4.84
C ARG A 72 4.70 9.81 -3.97
N PHE A 73 3.79 8.88 -3.72
CA PHE A 73 4.09 7.67 -2.97
C PHE A 73 4.96 6.68 -3.76
N LEU A 74 4.75 6.53 -5.06
CA LEU A 74 5.58 5.66 -5.91
C LEU A 74 7.03 6.16 -6.08
N THR A 75 7.27 7.46 -5.93
CA THR A 75 8.57 8.08 -6.21
C THR A 75 9.19 8.79 -5.01
N PHE A 76 8.70 8.54 -3.80
CA PHE A 76 9.13 9.28 -2.61
C PHE A 76 10.65 9.17 -2.38
N TYR A 77 11.25 8.03 -2.67
CA TYR A 77 12.67 7.75 -2.49
C TYR A 77 13.59 8.70 -3.29
N SER A 78 13.09 9.29 -4.38
CA SER A 78 13.80 10.28 -5.18
C SER A 78 13.45 11.74 -4.82
N ARG A 79 12.50 11.94 -3.90
CA ARG A 79 12.01 13.26 -3.47
C ARG A 79 12.59 13.65 -2.13
N ARG A 80 13.11 14.84 -2.00
CA ARG A 80 13.63 15.34 -0.71
C ARG A 80 12.56 15.27 0.38
N PRO A 81 12.94 14.86 1.60
CA PRO A 81 14.30 14.61 2.10
C PRO A 81 14.77 13.14 1.98
N HIS A 82 13.96 12.23 1.44
CA HIS A 82 14.16 10.78 1.45
C HIS A 82 15.47 10.27 0.79
N PRO A 83 16.02 10.89 -0.28
CA PRO A 83 17.21 10.37 -0.96
C PRO A 83 18.42 10.13 -0.07
N VAL A 84 18.56 10.86 1.04
CA VAL A 84 19.71 10.73 1.93
C VAL A 84 19.68 9.51 2.83
N PHE A 85 18.51 8.88 3.01
CA PHE A 85 18.35 7.72 3.91
C PHE A 85 17.57 6.56 3.31
N THR A 86 17.06 6.67 2.09
CA THR A 86 16.31 5.59 1.43
C THR A 86 17.14 4.94 0.34
N ARG A 87 17.17 3.62 0.32
CA ARG A 87 17.85 2.78 -0.68
C ARG A 87 16.83 1.93 -1.40
N VAL A 88 16.90 1.92 -2.73
CA VAL A 88 16.09 1.01 -3.57
C VAL A 88 17.05 0.09 -4.31
N PRO A 89 16.97 -1.25 -4.13
CA PRO A 89 17.86 -2.20 -4.81
C PRO A 89 17.82 -2.03 -6.33
N GLY A 90 19.00 -2.06 -6.94
CA GLY A 90 19.13 -1.89 -8.38
C GLY A 90 19.13 -0.44 -8.90
N TYR A 91 18.92 0.54 -8.01
CA TYR A 91 18.96 1.95 -8.36
C TYR A 91 20.18 2.66 -7.75
N ALA A 92 20.73 3.60 -8.46
CA ALA A 92 21.78 4.48 -7.94
C ALA A 92 21.22 5.35 -6.79
N LEU A 93 22.09 5.79 -5.90
CA LEU A 93 21.71 6.75 -4.87
C LEU A 93 21.31 8.08 -5.51
N TRP A 94 20.21 8.64 -5.04
CA TRP A 94 19.76 9.98 -5.47
C TRP A 94 20.45 11.12 -4.70
N SER A 95 21.21 10.79 -3.65
CA SER A 95 21.98 11.75 -2.87
C SER A 95 23.22 11.08 -2.29
N ASP A 96 24.35 11.78 -2.31
CA ASP A 96 25.61 11.44 -1.66
C ASP A 96 25.79 12.14 -0.30
N ALA A 97 24.82 12.95 0.11
CA ALA A 97 24.84 13.59 1.40
C ALA A 97 24.78 12.56 2.54
N PRO A 98 25.49 12.82 3.66
CA PRO A 98 25.43 11.93 4.82
C PRO A 98 24.00 11.86 5.38
N PRO A 99 23.50 10.64 5.72
CA PRO A 99 22.18 10.50 6.27
C PRO A 99 22.11 11.06 7.70
N TYR A 100 21.11 11.85 7.99
CA TYR A 100 20.78 12.33 9.35
C TYR A 100 19.70 11.47 10.03
N TYR A 101 19.30 10.40 9.38
CA TYR A 101 18.38 9.38 9.87
C TYR A 101 18.95 8.00 9.49
N PRO A 102 18.75 6.94 10.30
CA PRO A 102 19.21 5.61 9.94
C PRO A 102 18.71 5.19 8.56
N PRO A 103 19.61 4.87 7.62
CA PRO A 103 19.20 4.43 6.29
C PRO A 103 18.40 3.14 6.36
N PHE A 104 17.42 3.02 5.46
CA PHE A 104 16.67 1.80 5.25
C PHE A 104 16.60 1.45 3.76
N GLU A 105 16.40 0.18 3.49
CA GLU A 105 16.19 -0.34 2.15
C GLU A 105 14.71 -0.67 1.96
N ILE A 106 14.19 -0.40 0.78
CA ILE A 106 12.82 -0.71 0.39
C ILE A 106 12.77 -1.07 -1.09
N THR A 107 12.11 -2.16 -1.42
CA THR A 107 11.92 -2.60 -2.81
C THR A 107 10.74 -1.87 -3.47
N LEU A 108 10.67 -1.90 -4.80
CA LEU A 108 9.52 -1.35 -5.53
C LEU A 108 8.22 -2.08 -5.18
N ASP A 109 8.27 -3.40 -4.99
CA ASP A 109 7.10 -4.19 -4.58
C ASP A 109 6.58 -3.77 -3.19
N GLU A 110 7.48 -3.46 -2.25
CA GLU A 110 7.09 -2.94 -0.93
C GLU A 110 6.51 -1.53 -1.03
N ILE A 111 6.99 -0.70 -1.95
CA ILE A 111 6.40 0.60 -2.24
C ILE A 111 4.97 0.44 -2.77
N ASP A 112 4.72 -0.53 -3.65
CA ASP A 112 3.39 -0.84 -4.14
C ASP A 112 2.45 -1.29 -3.02
N LEU A 113 2.94 -2.03 -2.02
CA LEU A 113 2.17 -2.36 -0.82
C LEU A 113 1.80 -1.11 -0.02
N ILE A 114 2.74 -0.18 0.18
CA ILE A 114 2.45 1.10 0.84
C ILE A 114 1.38 1.87 0.06
N VAL A 115 1.45 1.91 -1.27
CA VAL A 115 0.45 2.55 -2.12
C VAL A 115 -0.92 1.89 -1.94
N ALA A 116 -1.00 0.55 -1.85
CA ALA A 116 -2.25 -0.16 -1.60
C ALA A 116 -2.89 0.24 -0.26
N TYR A 117 -2.09 0.40 0.80
CA TYR A 117 -2.58 0.91 2.08
C TYR A 117 -3.08 2.35 1.96
N VAL A 118 -2.30 3.23 1.36
CA VAL A 118 -2.60 4.66 1.23
C VAL A 118 -3.87 4.88 0.40
N GLU A 119 -4.15 4.02 -0.57
CA GLU A 119 -5.39 4.02 -1.34
C GLU A 119 -6.61 3.79 -0.44
N THR A 120 -6.50 2.97 0.61
CA THR A 120 -7.58 2.81 1.60
C THR A 120 -7.87 4.09 2.37
N LEU A 121 -6.81 4.86 2.71
CA LEU A 121 -6.97 6.16 3.36
C LEU A 121 -7.67 7.17 2.46
N ARG A 122 -7.40 7.14 1.16
CA ARG A 122 -8.08 8.00 0.19
C ARG A 122 -9.57 7.66 0.05
N ASN A 123 -9.89 6.37 -0.02
CA ASN A 123 -11.26 5.89 -0.21
C ASN A 123 -12.15 6.06 1.03
N SER A 124 -11.55 6.34 2.19
CA SER A 124 -12.26 6.57 3.45
C SER A 124 -12.61 8.04 3.73
N GLN A 125 -12.34 8.96 2.79
CA GLN A 125 -12.54 10.42 2.98
C GLN A 125 -13.85 10.97 2.42
#